data_d90a8d4c25a0d7a101a3952f302658f2
#
_entry.id   d90a8d4c25a0d7a101a3952f302658f2
#
_cell.length_a   1.000
_cell.length_b   1.000
_cell.length_c   1.000
_cell.angle_alpha   90.00
_cell.angle_beta   90.00
_cell.angle_gamma   90.00
#
_symmetry.space_group_name_H-M   'P 1'
#
loop_
_entity.id
_entity.type
_entity.pdbx_description
1 polymer ?
#
loop_
_entity_poly.entity_id
_entity_poly.type
_entity_poly.pdbx_seq_one_letter_code
_entity_poly.pdbx_strand_id
1 'polypeptide(L)'
;QDLLAIDEIVMYGSNTDEMVAEIKDRYPNRHCIIYPDPASRQRKTRAGGRTDLSILQNAGFSVKAKNSHALVRDRINAVNSRLLSSDGGRHLFVSPKCKQTIKSLERQTYKEGTSVPNKDDGYAHTNDALGYLGEYLFPVRTEYATPQPQRWT
;
A
#
# COMPACT_ATOMS: atom_id res chain seq x y z
N GLN A 1 0.83 13.90 -11.77
CA GLN A 1 1.83 12.80 -11.73
C GLN A 1 1.11 11.47 -11.87
N ASP A 2 1.54 10.62 -12.79
CA ASP A 2 0.96 9.31 -13.04
C ASP A 2 1.74 8.21 -12.32
N LEU A 3 1.04 7.15 -11.93
CA LEU A 3 1.59 5.90 -11.42
C LEU A 3 1.46 4.81 -12.47
N LEU A 4 2.53 4.07 -12.69
CA LEU A 4 2.57 2.94 -13.61
C LEU A 4 2.93 1.68 -12.82
N ALA A 5 1.97 0.79 -12.59
CA ALA A 5 2.23 -0.55 -12.08
C ALA A 5 2.71 -1.42 -13.24
N ILE A 6 4.02 -1.56 -13.38
CA ILE A 6 4.65 -2.23 -14.53
C ILE A 6 4.90 -3.72 -14.31
N ASP A 7 4.98 -4.15 -13.06
CA ASP A 7 5.20 -5.53 -12.65
C ASP A 7 4.62 -5.78 -11.25
N GLU A 8 4.47 -7.03 -10.87
CA GLU A 8 4.02 -7.45 -9.56
C GLU A 8 4.84 -8.64 -9.04
N ILE A 9 5.09 -8.67 -7.75
CA ILE A 9 5.71 -9.80 -7.06
C ILE A 9 4.72 -10.29 -6.01
N VAL A 10 4.18 -11.48 -6.21
CA VAL A 10 3.25 -12.11 -5.27
C VAL A 10 3.89 -13.41 -4.79
N MET A 11 4.20 -13.48 -3.51
CA MET A 11 4.85 -14.63 -2.88
C MET A 11 4.03 -15.10 -1.70
N TYR A 12 3.72 -16.39 -1.66
CA TYR A 12 2.96 -17.01 -0.58
C TYR A 12 3.92 -17.70 0.40
N GLY A 13 3.69 -17.50 1.71
CA GLY A 13 4.51 -18.10 2.76
C GLY A 13 5.97 -17.61 2.80
N SER A 14 6.30 -16.54 2.11
CA SER A 14 7.64 -15.96 2.06
C SER A 14 7.91 -15.03 3.25
N ASN A 15 9.19 -14.76 3.48
CA ASN A 15 9.68 -13.77 4.42
C ASN A 15 10.27 -12.55 3.69
N THR A 16 10.67 -11.53 4.44
CA THR A 16 11.19 -10.28 3.89
C THR A 16 12.55 -10.46 3.20
N ASP A 17 13.42 -11.36 3.68
CA ASP A 17 14.71 -11.65 3.05
C ASP A 17 14.50 -12.27 1.66
N GLU A 18 13.53 -13.18 1.51
CA GLU A 18 13.17 -13.79 0.21
C GLU A 18 12.58 -12.76 -0.76
N MET A 19 11.74 -11.84 -0.27
CA MET A 19 11.22 -10.74 -1.08
C MET A 19 12.35 -9.80 -1.55
N VAL A 20 13.30 -9.51 -0.68
CA VAL A 20 14.51 -8.74 -1.04
C VAL A 20 15.29 -9.42 -2.16
N ALA A 21 15.51 -10.73 -2.06
CA ALA A 21 16.21 -11.49 -3.08
C ALA A 21 15.50 -11.43 -4.44
N GLU A 22 14.19 -11.62 -4.44
CA GLU A 22 13.36 -11.56 -5.66
C GLU A 22 13.39 -10.17 -6.31
N ILE A 23 13.29 -9.09 -5.53
CA ILE A 23 13.38 -7.73 -6.05
C ILE A 23 14.76 -7.49 -6.70
N LYS A 24 15.84 -7.92 -6.05
CA LYS A 24 17.20 -7.74 -6.59
C LYS A 24 17.46 -8.55 -7.85
N ASP A 25 16.90 -9.74 -7.92
CA ASP A 25 17.01 -10.61 -9.10
C ASP A 25 16.28 -10.01 -10.30
N ARG A 26 15.04 -9.54 -10.09
CA ARG A 26 14.26 -8.91 -11.18
C ARG A 26 14.78 -7.54 -11.60
N TYR A 27 15.32 -6.77 -10.68
CA TYR A 27 15.74 -5.39 -10.90
C TYR A 27 17.20 -5.15 -10.50
N PRO A 28 18.15 -5.86 -11.11
CA PRO A 28 19.57 -5.70 -10.78
C PRO A 28 20.03 -4.27 -11.08
N ASN A 29 20.81 -3.70 -10.16
CA ASN A 29 21.40 -2.35 -10.29
C ASN A 29 20.37 -1.21 -10.40
N ARG A 30 19.11 -1.42 -9.99
CA ARG A 30 18.10 -0.37 -9.92
C ARG A 30 18.02 0.22 -8.52
N HIS A 31 17.93 1.55 -8.46
CA HIS A 31 17.58 2.22 -7.21
C HIS A 31 16.09 2.05 -6.94
N CYS A 32 15.75 1.24 -5.93
CA CYS A 32 14.37 0.99 -5.55
C CYS A 32 14.03 1.76 -4.26
N ILE A 33 12.87 2.39 -4.26
CA ILE A 33 12.26 2.98 -3.06
C ILE A 33 11.15 2.07 -2.63
N ILE A 34 11.19 1.61 -1.39
CA ILE A 34 10.19 0.70 -0.82
C ILE A 34 9.22 1.49 0.06
N TYR A 35 7.93 1.26 -0.13
CA TYR A 35 6.85 1.81 0.70
C TYR A 35 6.15 0.67 1.43
N PRO A 36 6.69 0.23 2.58
CA PRO A 36 6.17 -0.93 3.28
C PRO A 36 4.94 -0.58 4.12
N ASP A 37 4.24 -1.64 4.57
CA ASP A 37 3.29 -1.52 5.67
C ASP A 37 3.97 -0.87 6.89
N PRO A 38 3.38 0.13 7.55
CA PRO A 38 3.89 0.68 8.81
C PRO A 38 4.16 -0.38 9.90
N ALA A 39 3.46 -1.52 9.89
CA ALA A 39 3.74 -2.67 10.77
C ALA A 39 5.14 -3.27 10.55
N SER A 40 5.81 -2.97 9.45
CA SER A 40 7.20 -3.39 9.17
C SER A 40 8.22 -2.94 10.22
N ARG A 41 7.86 -1.98 11.06
CA ARG A 41 8.66 -1.51 12.21
C ARG A 41 8.60 -2.44 13.42
N GLN A 42 7.64 -3.37 13.46
CA GLN A 42 7.49 -4.29 14.58
C GLN A 42 8.58 -5.37 14.55
N ARG A 43 9.13 -5.65 15.74
CA ARG A 43 10.11 -6.74 15.90
C ARG A 43 9.43 -8.10 15.69
N LYS A 44 10.07 -8.97 14.92
CA LYS A 44 9.61 -10.34 14.69
C LYS A 44 10.55 -11.33 15.37
N THR A 45 10.01 -12.14 16.26
CA THR A 45 10.78 -13.19 16.98
C THR A 45 11.47 -14.14 16.01
N ARG A 46 10.79 -14.53 14.93
CA ARG A 46 11.34 -15.42 13.88
C ARG A 46 12.50 -14.84 13.09
N ALA A 47 12.67 -13.52 13.09
CA ALA A 47 13.75 -12.82 12.40
C ALA A 47 14.91 -12.43 13.35
N GLY A 48 15.04 -13.10 14.50
CA GLY A 48 16.07 -12.78 15.48
C GLY A 48 15.93 -11.38 16.08
N GLY A 49 14.71 -10.88 16.20
CA GLY A 49 14.41 -9.52 16.71
C GLY A 49 14.60 -8.41 15.71
N ARG A 50 14.97 -8.70 14.44
CA ARG A 50 15.03 -7.72 13.36
C ARG A 50 13.62 -7.30 12.95
N THR A 51 13.49 -6.08 12.46
CA THR A 51 12.26 -5.57 11.84
C THR A 51 12.34 -5.74 10.32
N ASP A 52 11.20 -5.86 9.63
CA ASP A 52 11.19 -5.87 8.17
C ASP A 52 11.82 -4.59 7.61
N LEU A 53 11.58 -3.45 8.28
CA LEU A 53 12.21 -2.19 7.94
C LEU A 53 13.75 -2.28 7.97
N SER A 54 14.33 -2.87 9.02
CA SER A 54 15.79 -3.03 9.14
C SER A 54 16.36 -3.97 8.08
N ILE A 55 15.63 -5.03 7.73
CA ILE A 55 16.02 -5.96 6.66
C ILE A 55 16.09 -5.24 5.31
N LEU A 56 15.05 -4.46 4.97
CA LEU A 56 14.98 -3.69 3.73
C LEU A 56 16.10 -2.64 3.64
N GLN A 57 16.36 -1.92 4.73
CA GLN A 57 17.43 -0.92 4.79
C GLN A 57 18.82 -1.54 4.65
N ASN A 58 19.08 -2.64 5.37
CA ASN A 58 20.35 -3.36 5.30
C ASN A 58 20.58 -3.99 3.91
N ALA A 59 19.52 -4.28 3.17
CA ALA A 59 19.60 -4.73 1.78
C ALA A 59 19.98 -3.59 0.81
N GLY A 60 20.06 -2.34 1.25
CA GLY A 60 20.43 -1.19 0.45
C GLY A 60 19.26 -0.46 -0.21
N PHE A 61 18.02 -0.78 0.14
CA PHE A 61 16.86 -0.07 -0.37
C PHE A 61 16.63 1.26 0.37
N SER A 62 16.16 2.27 -0.37
CA SER A 62 15.56 3.47 0.24
C SER A 62 14.17 3.14 0.74
N VAL A 63 13.90 3.30 2.03
CA VAL A 63 12.62 2.93 2.62
C VAL A 63 11.85 4.17 3.06
N LYS A 64 10.63 4.32 2.59
CA LYS A 64 9.70 5.40 2.90
C LYS A 64 8.49 4.83 3.66
N ALA A 65 8.57 4.83 4.98
CA ALA A 65 7.50 4.33 5.85
C ALA A 65 6.98 5.44 6.76
N LYS A 66 5.66 5.57 6.87
CA LYS A 66 5.03 6.45 7.87
C LYS A 66 5.21 5.88 9.27
N ASN A 67 5.11 6.75 10.28
CA ASN A 67 5.23 6.34 11.68
C ASN A 67 3.95 5.72 12.23
N SER A 68 2.81 5.95 11.56
CA SER A 68 1.50 5.44 11.94
C SER A 68 0.74 4.90 10.74
N HIS A 69 -0.21 3.99 11.02
CA HIS A 69 -1.14 3.51 10.01
C HIS A 69 -2.12 4.62 9.64
N ALA A 70 -2.30 4.85 8.33
CA ALA A 70 -3.45 5.56 7.84
C ALA A 70 -4.72 4.71 8.00
N LEU A 71 -5.86 5.35 8.12
CA LEU A 71 -7.14 4.66 8.09
C LEU A 71 -7.28 3.88 6.77
N VAL A 72 -7.86 2.68 6.84
CA VAL A 72 -8.08 1.84 5.65
C VAL A 72 -8.84 2.61 4.58
N ARG A 73 -9.85 3.37 4.97
CA ARG A 73 -10.63 4.24 4.07
C ARG A 73 -9.75 5.25 3.34
N ASP A 74 -8.79 5.87 4.01
CA ASP A 74 -7.94 6.89 3.41
C ASP A 74 -6.98 6.28 2.39
N ARG A 75 -6.46 5.07 2.66
CA ARG A 75 -5.67 4.29 1.71
C ARG A 75 -6.47 3.92 0.46
N ILE A 76 -7.71 3.46 0.63
CA ILE A 76 -8.62 3.14 -0.48
C ILE A 76 -8.92 4.40 -1.30
N ASN A 77 -9.24 5.50 -0.64
CA ASN A 77 -9.53 6.77 -1.31
C ASN A 77 -8.32 7.31 -2.08
N ALA A 78 -7.10 7.15 -1.54
CA ALA A 78 -5.88 7.53 -2.24
C ALA A 78 -5.71 6.75 -3.56
N VAL A 79 -5.94 5.44 -3.56
CA VAL A 79 -5.88 4.62 -4.79
C VAL A 79 -7.01 4.98 -5.74
N ASN A 80 -8.25 5.07 -5.26
CA ASN A 80 -9.43 5.38 -6.08
C ASN A 80 -9.29 6.74 -6.76
N SER A 81 -8.77 7.75 -6.08
CA SER A 81 -8.52 9.08 -6.67
C SER A 81 -7.49 9.06 -7.80
N ARG A 82 -6.63 8.03 -7.85
CA ARG A 82 -5.68 7.83 -8.97
C ARG A 82 -6.27 7.00 -10.10
N LEU A 83 -7.21 6.09 -9.81
CA LEU A 83 -7.96 5.36 -10.83
C LEU A 83 -8.92 6.29 -11.59
N LEU A 84 -9.62 7.15 -10.85
CA LEU A 84 -10.52 8.17 -11.41
C LEU A 84 -10.60 9.35 -10.44
N SER A 85 -10.05 10.49 -10.84
CA SER A 85 -10.11 11.72 -10.07
C SER A 85 -11.45 12.46 -10.29
N SER A 86 -11.75 13.43 -9.44
CA SER A 86 -13.00 14.19 -9.49
C SER A 86 -13.20 14.98 -10.78
N ASP A 87 -12.13 15.32 -11.47
CA ASP A 87 -12.12 15.99 -12.79
C ASP A 87 -12.17 15.01 -13.96
N GLY A 88 -12.31 13.70 -13.70
CA GLY A 88 -12.36 12.64 -14.71
C GLY A 88 -10.98 12.14 -15.17
N GLY A 89 -9.90 12.66 -14.61
CA GLY A 89 -8.54 12.23 -14.94
C GLY A 89 -8.22 10.82 -14.42
N ARG A 90 -7.38 10.09 -15.13
CA ARG A 90 -6.86 8.79 -14.75
C ARG A 90 -5.35 8.89 -14.58
N HIS A 91 -4.85 8.44 -13.44
CA HIS A 91 -3.46 8.63 -13.02
C HIS A 91 -2.82 7.36 -12.47
N LEU A 92 -3.52 6.24 -12.47
CA LEU A 92 -2.99 4.91 -12.18
C LEU A 92 -3.23 4.00 -13.37
N PHE A 93 -2.16 3.50 -13.95
CA PHE A 93 -2.17 2.59 -15.07
C PHE A 93 -1.50 1.28 -14.65
N VAL A 94 -2.14 0.17 -14.99
CA VAL A 94 -1.68 -1.16 -14.58
C VAL A 94 -1.35 -1.99 -15.82
N SER A 95 -0.12 -2.50 -15.88
CA SER A 95 0.30 -3.39 -16.96
C SER A 95 -0.53 -4.67 -16.98
N PRO A 96 -0.88 -5.21 -18.14
CA PRO A 96 -1.56 -6.51 -18.26
C PRO A 96 -0.78 -7.69 -17.62
N LYS A 97 0.52 -7.52 -17.33
CA LYS A 97 1.33 -8.50 -16.61
C LYS A 97 0.93 -8.61 -15.13
N CYS A 98 0.43 -7.53 -14.54
CA CYS A 98 0.03 -7.46 -13.14
C CYS A 98 -1.36 -8.08 -12.92
N LYS A 99 -1.49 -9.37 -13.21
CA LYS A 99 -2.79 -10.09 -13.22
C LYS A 99 -3.45 -10.10 -11.85
N GLN A 100 -2.68 -10.26 -10.79
CA GLN A 100 -3.21 -10.29 -9.43
C GLN A 100 -3.66 -8.89 -8.98
N THR A 101 -2.89 -7.86 -9.31
CA THR A 101 -3.26 -6.45 -9.07
C THR A 101 -4.57 -6.11 -9.78
N ILE A 102 -4.71 -6.48 -11.07
CA ILE A 102 -5.93 -6.24 -11.84
C ILE A 102 -7.12 -6.96 -11.18
N LYS A 103 -6.99 -8.26 -10.89
CA LYS A 103 -8.05 -9.02 -10.20
C LYS A 103 -8.44 -8.40 -8.85
N SER A 104 -7.45 -7.94 -8.09
CA SER A 104 -7.69 -7.33 -6.79
C SER A 104 -8.48 -6.03 -6.90
N LEU A 105 -8.14 -5.18 -7.86
CA LEU A 105 -8.86 -3.94 -8.11
C LEU A 105 -10.29 -4.15 -8.61
N GLU A 106 -10.52 -5.20 -9.43
CA GLU A 106 -11.83 -5.50 -10.01
C GLU A 106 -12.77 -6.23 -9.04
N ARG A 107 -12.22 -7.05 -8.12
CA ARG A 107 -13.01 -8.03 -7.35
C ARG A 107 -13.05 -7.78 -5.85
N GLN A 108 -12.22 -6.87 -5.32
CA GLN A 108 -12.26 -6.54 -3.90
C GLN A 108 -13.64 -6.01 -3.52
N THR A 109 -14.28 -6.66 -2.56
CA THR A 109 -15.56 -6.25 -2.00
C THR A 109 -15.41 -5.72 -0.58
N TYR A 110 -16.45 -5.08 -0.06
CA TYR A 110 -16.57 -4.78 1.35
C TYR A 110 -17.31 -5.90 2.07
N LYS A 111 -17.06 -6.07 3.36
CA LYS A 111 -17.88 -6.90 4.23
C LYS A 111 -19.30 -6.35 4.25
N GLU A 112 -20.29 -7.24 4.22
CA GLU A 112 -21.70 -6.87 4.17
C GLU A 112 -22.05 -5.84 5.25
N GLY A 113 -22.74 -4.78 4.85
CA GLY A 113 -23.16 -3.68 5.73
C GLY A 113 -22.03 -2.81 6.28
N THR A 114 -20.82 -2.91 5.77
CA THR A 114 -19.67 -2.14 6.25
C THR A 114 -18.88 -1.48 5.13
N SER A 115 -17.96 -0.54 5.47
CA SER A 115 -16.94 0.00 4.58
C SER A 115 -15.56 -0.65 4.80
N VAL A 116 -15.53 -1.82 5.45
CA VAL A 116 -14.30 -2.57 5.70
C VAL A 116 -14.08 -3.56 4.56
N PRO A 117 -12.91 -3.57 3.89
CA PRO A 117 -12.62 -4.54 2.84
C PRO A 117 -12.74 -5.98 3.34
N ASN A 118 -13.36 -6.83 2.52
CA ASN A 118 -13.37 -8.26 2.77
C ASN A 118 -11.96 -8.81 2.53
N LYS A 119 -11.41 -9.53 3.53
CA LYS A 119 -10.08 -10.15 3.45
C LYS A 119 -10.12 -11.64 3.15
N ASP A 120 -11.30 -12.22 3.19
CA ASP A 120 -11.48 -13.67 3.07
C ASP A 120 -11.37 -14.15 1.60
N ASP A 121 -11.46 -13.23 0.65
CA ASP A 121 -11.37 -13.48 -0.80
C ASP A 121 -9.94 -13.46 -1.36
N GLY A 122 -8.93 -13.11 -0.54
CA GLY A 122 -7.52 -13.07 -0.92
C GLY A 122 -7.09 -11.86 -1.75
N TYR A 123 -8.00 -10.93 -2.09
CA TYR A 123 -7.68 -9.75 -2.90
C TYR A 123 -7.11 -8.58 -2.11
N ALA A 124 -7.25 -8.60 -0.79
CA ALA A 124 -6.88 -7.47 0.07
C ALA A 124 -5.37 -7.16 0.06
N HIS A 125 -4.51 -8.17 -0.03
CA HIS A 125 -3.05 -7.98 0.11
C HIS A 125 -2.45 -7.07 -0.97
N THR A 126 -2.82 -7.28 -2.23
CA THR A 126 -2.31 -6.46 -3.35
C THR A 126 -2.86 -5.04 -3.27
N ASN A 127 -4.13 -4.89 -2.90
CA ASN A 127 -4.76 -3.58 -2.72
C ASN A 127 -4.19 -2.84 -1.51
N ASP A 128 -3.85 -3.54 -0.42
CA ASP A 128 -3.15 -2.94 0.71
C ASP A 128 -1.77 -2.42 0.30
N ALA A 129 -1.01 -3.18 -0.51
CA ALA A 129 0.29 -2.74 -1.01
C ALA A 129 0.19 -1.46 -1.87
N LEU A 130 -0.75 -1.40 -2.80
CA LEU A 130 -1.07 -0.18 -3.56
C LEU A 130 -1.53 0.95 -2.64
N GLY A 131 -2.31 0.62 -1.62
CA GLY A 131 -2.80 1.58 -0.64
C GLY A 131 -1.70 2.25 0.17
N TYR A 132 -0.67 1.52 0.59
CA TYR A 132 0.48 2.10 1.29
C TYR A 132 1.27 3.06 0.41
N LEU A 133 1.53 2.68 -0.84
CA LEU A 133 2.18 3.55 -1.82
C LEU A 133 1.32 4.78 -2.14
N GLY A 134 0.05 4.55 -2.47
CA GLY A 134 -0.89 5.60 -2.88
C GLY A 134 -1.10 6.64 -1.78
N GLU A 135 -1.33 6.18 -0.55
CA GLU A 135 -1.54 7.07 0.60
C GLU A 135 -0.26 7.82 1.00
N TYR A 136 0.92 7.21 0.81
CA TYR A 136 2.17 7.91 1.06
C TYR A 136 2.41 9.04 0.07
N LEU A 137 2.22 8.79 -1.23
CA LEU A 137 2.52 9.74 -2.31
C LEU A 137 1.38 10.76 -2.55
N PHE A 138 0.14 10.34 -2.36
CA PHE A 138 -1.06 11.11 -2.70
C PHE A 138 -2.11 11.05 -1.58
N PRO A 139 -1.77 11.50 -0.36
CA PRO A 139 -2.69 11.43 0.76
C PRO A 139 -3.95 12.24 0.47
N VAL A 140 -5.11 11.61 0.59
CA VAL A 140 -6.40 12.30 0.56
C VAL A 140 -6.64 12.87 1.95
N ARG A 141 -6.54 14.18 2.08
CA ARG A 141 -6.90 14.87 3.32
C ARG A 141 -8.43 14.94 3.39
N THR A 142 -9.03 14.13 4.21
CA THR A 142 -10.40 14.35 4.65
C THR A 142 -10.35 15.53 5.63
N GLU A 143 -10.77 16.72 5.22
CA GLU A 143 -10.99 17.82 6.15
C GLU A 143 -12.15 17.39 7.06
N TYR A 144 -11.82 16.95 8.25
CA TYR A 144 -12.81 16.86 9.32
C TYR A 144 -13.15 18.30 9.69
N ALA A 145 -14.36 18.75 9.37
CA ALA A 145 -14.91 19.97 9.93
C ALA A 145 -14.80 19.84 11.45
N THR A 146 -13.89 20.57 12.07
CA THR A 146 -13.82 20.71 13.52
C THR A 146 -15.17 21.28 13.94
N PRO A 147 -15.95 20.62 14.82
CA PRO A 147 -17.17 21.19 15.33
C PRO A 147 -16.84 22.53 15.96
N GLN A 148 -17.40 23.61 15.44
CA GLN A 148 -17.28 24.92 16.07
C GLN A 148 -17.89 24.81 17.47
N PRO A 149 -17.21 25.25 18.53
CA PRO A 149 -17.80 25.26 19.86
C PRO A 149 -19.06 26.12 19.83
N GLN A 150 -20.19 25.51 20.11
CA GLN A 150 -21.46 26.27 20.27
C GLN A 150 -21.25 27.27 21.39
N ARG A 151 -21.27 28.55 21.06
CA ARG A 151 -21.35 29.60 22.05
C ARG A 151 -22.78 29.58 22.62
N TRP A 152 -22.92 29.10 23.82
CA TRP A 152 -24.14 29.27 24.59
C TRP A 152 -24.25 30.77 24.98
N THR A 153 -25.25 31.46 24.48
CA THR A 153 -25.66 32.80 24.93
C THR A 153 -26.71 32.68 26.01
#